data_7029e0b7709a4520ff377709b57cfb72
#
_entry.id   7029e0b7709a4520ff377709b57cfb72
#
_cell.length_a   1.000
_cell.length_b   1.000
_cell.length_c   1.000
_cell.angle_alpha   90.00
_cell.angle_beta   90.00
_cell.angle_gamma   90.00
#
_symmetry.space_group_name_H-M   'P 1'
#
loop_
_entity.id
_entity.type
_entity.pdbx_description
1 polymer ?
#
loop_
_entity_poly.entity_id
_entity_poly.type
_entity_poly.pdbx_seq_one_letter_code
_entity_poly.pdbx_strand_id
1 'polypeptide(L)'
;MLPLLPKNFLIILLAAMNKINYQKILDGIIEENSKNGVVPKLLLHACCAPCSSYCLEYLSNFFEITVFYFNPNISIKEEYEYRLLEEKRLISLMEFKNPVTIIDGEYNPNEFYSAVKGLENESEGGKRCEKCFRLRLDVSAKEAKKLGCDYFATTLTISPLKNSQLINTIGEEIGQKYGVKWLFSDFKKKEGYKRSIILSKKYELYRQNYCGCIFSKKAVEKNIAE
;
A
#
# COMPACT_ATOMS: atom_id res chain seq x y z
N MET A 1 -14.58 -45.56 -14.67
CA MET A 1 -15.44 -44.43 -14.24
C MET A 1 -14.61 -43.45 -13.49
N LEU A 2 -14.34 -42.29 -14.10
CA LEU A 2 -13.68 -41.19 -13.39
C LEU A 2 -14.72 -40.54 -12.46
N PRO A 3 -14.36 -40.22 -11.20
CA PRO A 3 -15.27 -39.53 -10.28
C PRO A 3 -15.58 -38.13 -10.79
N LEU A 4 -16.86 -37.79 -10.88
CA LEU A 4 -17.32 -36.43 -11.18
C LEU A 4 -16.83 -35.46 -10.08
N LEU A 5 -15.94 -34.55 -10.45
CA LEU A 5 -15.54 -33.47 -9.57
C LEU A 5 -16.76 -32.62 -9.15
N PRO A 6 -16.88 -32.25 -7.88
CA PRO A 6 -18.03 -31.48 -7.41
C PRO A 6 -18.10 -30.13 -8.14
N LYS A 7 -19.30 -29.69 -8.54
CA LYS A 7 -19.54 -28.43 -9.30
C LYS A 7 -18.88 -27.21 -8.64
N ASN A 8 -18.73 -27.19 -7.32
CA ASN A 8 -18.05 -26.15 -6.58
C ASN A 8 -16.53 -26.08 -6.84
N PHE A 9 -15.90 -27.22 -7.19
CA PHE A 9 -14.47 -27.25 -7.52
C PHE A 9 -14.18 -26.57 -8.86
N LEU A 10 -15.07 -26.71 -9.83
CA LEU A 10 -14.97 -26.05 -11.14
C LEU A 10 -15.17 -24.52 -11.02
N ILE A 11 -16.07 -24.07 -10.14
CA ILE A 11 -16.33 -22.66 -9.86
C ILE A 11 -15.11 -22.03 -9.17
N ILE A 12 -14.48 -22.73 -8.23
CA ILE A 12 -13.25 -22.30 -7.55
C ILE A 12 -12.08 -22.25 -8.56
N LEU A 13 -11.97 -23.21 -9.47
CA LEU A 13 -10.92 -23.22 -10.51
C LEU A 13 -11.13 -22.09 -11.53
N LEU A 14 -12.37 -21.81 -11.93
CA LEU A 14 -12.72 -20.71 -12.84
C LEU A 14 -12.54 -19.33 -12.19
N ALA A 15 -12.78 -19.20 -10.88
CA ALA A 15 -12.50 -18.00 -10.10
C ALA A 15 -10.99 -17.76 -9.98
N ALA A 16 -10.18 -18.81 -9.88
CA ALA A 16 -8.71 -18.72 -9.85
C ALA A 16 -8.09 -18.29 -11.21
N MET A 17 -8.82 -18.45 -12.32
CA MET A 17 -8.37 -18.01 -13.65
C MET A 17 -8.73 -16.56 -13.98
N ASN A 18 -9.67 -15.94 -13.27
CA ASN A 18 -10.03 -14.53 -13.48
C ASN A 18 -9.29 -13.63 -12.52
N LYS A 19 -8.40 -12.80 -13.05
CA LYS A 19 -7.70 -11.76 -12.29
C LYS A 19 -8.70 -10.84 -11.60
N ILE A 20 -8.72 -10.83 -10.25
CA ILE A 20 -9.65 -10.03 -9.44
C ILE A 20 -9.44 -8.55 -9.77
N ASN A 21 -10.55 -7.86 -10.04
CA ASN A 21 -10.52 -6.41 -10.24
C ASN A 21 -10.77 -5.67 -8.91
N TYR A 22 -9.71 -5.44 -8.16
CA TYR A 22 -9.78 -4.77 -6.86
C TYR A 22 -10.28 -3.34 -6.92
N GLN A 23 -10.15 -2.66 -8.07
CA GLN A 23 -10.74 -1.33 -8.24
C GLN A 23 -12.28 -1.39 -8.23
N LYS A 24 -12.89 -2.40 -8.86
CA LYS A 24 -14.34 -2.57 -8.79
C LYS A 24 -14.83 -2.88 -7.36
N ILE A 25 -14.04 -3.63 -6.58
CA ILE A 25 -14.37 -3.88 -5.18
C ILE A 25 -14.32 -2.57 -4.39
N LEU A 26 -13.27 -1.77 -4.56
CA LEU A 26 -13.17 -0.44 -3.94
C LEU A 26 -14.36 0.45 -4.31
N ASP A 27 -14.70 0.51 -5.60
CA ASP A 27 -15.83 1.32 -6.08
C ASP A 27 -17.15 0.89 -5.41
N GLY A 28 -17.39 -0.42 -5.24
CA GLY A 28 -18.56 -0.94 -4.54
C GLY A 28 -18.59 -0.56 -3.05
N ILE A 29 -17.46 -0.63 -2.35
CA ILE A 29 -17.34 -0.21 -0.94
C ILE A 29 -17.65 1.28 -0.81
N ILE A 30 -17.10 2.11 -1.69
CA ILE A 30 -17.34 3.56 -1.71
C ILE A 30 -18.82 3.85 -1.97
N GLU A 31 -19.43 3.17 -2.93
CA GLU A 31 -20.85 3.36 -3.27
C GLU A 31 -21.75 2.99 -2.10
N GLU A 32 -21.50 1.86 -1.42
CA GLU A 32 -22.26 1.41 -0.27
C GLU A 32 -22.18 2.42 0.89
N ASN A 33 -20.96 2.84 1.26
CA ASN A 33 -20.78 3.82 2.32
C ASN A 33 -21.44 5.16 1.99
N SER A 34 -21.33 5.62 0.74
CA SER A 34 -21.93 6.87 0.29
C SER A 34 -23.46 6.83 0.31
N LYS A 35 -24.08 5.72 -0.09
CA LYS A 35 -25.54 5.51 -0.01
C LYS A 35 -26.04 5.56 1.44
N ASN A 36 -25.24 5.08 2.38
CA ASN A 36 -25.57 5.07 3.80
C ASN A 36 -25.21 6.38 4.52
N GLY A 37 -24.66 7.38 3.79
CA GLY A 37 -24.22 8.66 4.38
C GLY A 37 -23.05 8.52 5.36
N VAL A 38 -22.26 7.46 5.26
CA VAL A 38 -21.15 7.17 6.17
C VAL A 38 -19.82 7.62 5.54
N VAL A 39 -19.00 8.31 6.34
CA VAL A 39 -17.59 8.61 6.03
C VAL A 39 -16.73 7.77 6.98
N PRO A 40 -16.25 6.59 6.55
CA PRO A 40 -15.49 5.70 7.41
C PRO A 40 -14.08 6.23 7.70
N LYS A 41 -13.50 5.79 8.83
CA LYS A 41 -12.11 6.04 9.20
C LYS A 41 -11.18 5.04 8.52
N LEU A 42 -10.17 5.56 7.82
CA LEU A 42 -9.18 4.77 7.09
C LEU A 42 -7.78 5.04 7.62
N LEU A 43 -7.05 4.00 8.03
CA LEU A 43 -5.60 4.09 8.16
C LEU A 43 -4.96 3.76 6.81
N LEU A 44 -4.25 4.73 6.23
CA LEU A 44 -3.55 4.56 4.95
C LEU A 44 -2.04 4.48 5.19
N HIS A 45 -1.48 3.28 5.08
CA HIS A 45 -0.02 3.11 5.10
C HIS A 45 0.61 3.78 3.88
N ALA A 46 1.50 4.74 4.11
CA ALA A 46 2.19 5.50 3.08
C ALA A 46 3.65 5.05 2.91
N CYS A 47 4.09 4.89 1.66
CA CYS A 47 5.48 4.57 1.36
C CYS A 47 6.33 5.80 0.97
N CYS A 48 5.73 6.81 0.37
CA CYS A 48 6.35 8.06 -0.04
C CYS A 48 5.32 9.02 -0.64
N ALA A 49 5.59 10.32 -0.61
CA ALA A 49 4.70 11.37 -1.10
C ALA A 49 4.22 11.20 -2.56
N PRO A 50 5.08 10.83 -3.55
CA PRO A 50 4.60 10.57 -4.90
C PRO A 50 3.52 9.49 -4.99
N CYS A 51 3.64 8.42 -4.19
CA CYS A 51 2.64 7.35 -4.17
C CYS A 51 1.36 7.78 -3.44
N SER A 52 1.50 8.57 -2.39
CA SER A 52 0.38 9.06 -1.58
C SER A 52 -0.45 10.11 -2.31
N SER A 53 0.15 10.92 -3.17
CA SER A 53 -0.50 12.08 -3.80
C SER A 53 -1.85 11.74 -4.46
N TYR A 54 -1.88 10.73 -5.32
CA TYR A 54 -3.13 10.29 -5.94
C TYR A 54 -4.04 9.53 -4.96
N CYS A 55 -3.48 8.71 -4.10
CA CYS A 55 -4.29 7.96 -3.14
C CYS A 55 -5.05 8.90 -2.22
N LEU A 56 -4.42 9.97 -1.75
CA LEU A 56 -5.03 10.99 -0.91
C LEU A 56 -6.05 11.84 -1.69
N GLU A 57 -5.69 12.30 -2.90
CA GLU A 57 -6.62 13.05 -3.77
C GLU A 57 -7.92 12.26 -4.01
N TYR A 58 -7.81 10.94 -4.23
CA TYR A 58 -8.95 10.08 -4.51
C TYR A 58 -9.73 9.70 -3.25
N LEU A 59 -9.06 9.18 -2.23
CA LEU A 59 -9.71 8.59 -1.06
C LEU A 59 -10.27 9.62 -0.08
N SER A 60 -9.67 10.82 0.02
CA SER A 60 -10.18 11.88 0.90
C SER A 60 -11.59 12.37 0.54
N ASN A 61 -12.08 12.04 -0.65
CA ASN A 61 -13.47 12.31 -1.02
C ASN A 61 -14.48 11.43 -0.27
N PHE A 62 -14.04 10.29 0.28
CA PHE A 62 -14.91 9.24 0.79
C PHE A 62 -14.56 8.76 2.20
N PHE A 63 -13.37 9.07 2.70
CA PHE A 63 -12.85 8.59 3.98
C PHE A 63 -12.23 9.73 4.79
N GLU A 64 -12.36 9.66 6.12
CA GLU A 64 -11.47 10.34 7.05
C GLU A 64 -10.18 9.54 7.14
N ILE A 65 -9.01 10.15 6.82
CA ILE A 65 -7.76 9.41 6.62
C ILE A 65 -6.74 9.75 7.71
N THR A 66 -6.22 8.71 8.34
CA THR A 66 -4.96 8.79 9.09
C THR A 66 -3.86 8.14 8.24
N VAL A 67 -2.96 8.95 7.71
CA VAL A 67 -1.75 8.46 7.03
C VAL A 67 -0.81 7.89 8.07
N PHE A 68 -0.37 6.65 7.87
CA PHE A 68 0.59 5.99 8.72
C PHE A 68 1.91 5.80 7.97
N TYR A 69 2.94 6.54 8.39
CA TYR A 69 4.26 6.45 7.77
C TYR A 69 5.15 5.47 8.54
N PHE A 70 5.17 4.21 8.11
CA PHE A 70 5.97 3.13 8.69
C PHE A 70 6.75 2.38 7.61
N ASN A 71 8.05 2.66 7.50
CA ASN A 71 8.89 2.18 6.41
C ASN A 71 10.26 1.68 6.91
N PRO A 72 10.33 0.61 7.71
CA PRO A 72 11.58 0.07 8.25
C PRO A 72 12.51 -0.46 7.14
N ASN A 73 11.99 -0.66 5.94
CA ASN A 73 12.76 -1.07 4.76
C ASN A 73 13.65 0.05 4.20
N ILE A 74 13.41 1.31 4.53
CA ILE A 74 14.31 2.39 4.11
C ILE A 74 15.57 2.28 4.96
N SER A 75 16.67 1.89 4.32
CA SER A 75 17.89 1.48 5.01
C SER A 75 18.75 2.64 5.52
N ILE A 76 18.55 3.84 4.97
CA ILE A 76 19.33 5.05 5.27
C ILE A 76 18.41 5.98 6.05
N LYS A 77 18.83 6.37 7.26
CA LYS A 77 18.03 7.18 8.18
C LYS A 77 17.67 8.55 7.58
N GLU A 78 18.63 9.20 6.97
CA GLU A 78 18.46 10.51 6.32
C GLU A 78 17.43 10.44 5.17
N GLU A 79 17.43 9.36 4.41
CA GLU A 79 16.44 9.11 3.35
C GLU A 79 15.05 8.85 3.94
N TYR A 80 14.95 8.14 5.06
CA TYR A 80 13.69 7.93 5.77
C TYR A 80 13.11 9.26 6.25
N GLU A 81 13.92 10.07 6.95
CA GLU A 81 13.51 11.36 7.48
C GLU A 81 13.12 12.33 6.35
N TYR A 82 13.89 12.36 5.26
CA TYR A 82 13.58 13.20 4.11
C TYR A 82 12.24 12.83 3.47
N ARG A 83 11.97 11.54 3.25
CA ARG A 83 10.69 11.11 2.70
C ARG A 83 9.52 11.34 3.65
N LEU A 84 9.73 11.24 4.96
CA LEU A 84 8.71 11.56 5.96
C LEU A 84 8.35 13.04 5.94
N LEU A 85 9.35 13.92 5.91
CA LEU A 85 9.15 15.36 5.81
C LEU A 85 8.42 15.73 4.51
N GLU A 86 8.76 15.08 3.41
CA GLU A 86 8.11 15.27 2.12
C GLU A 86 6.65 14.79 2.13
N GLU A 87 6.33 13.70 2.84
CA GLU A 87 4.95 13.25 3.04
C GLU A 87 4.14 14.28 3.84
N LYS A 88 4.70 14.80 4.94
CA LYS A 88 4.09 15.86 5.76
C LYS A 88 3.88 17.15 4.95
N ARG A 89 4.87 17.53 4.13
CA ARG A 89 4.79 18.67 3.22
C ARG A 89 3.67 18.49 2.19
N LEU A 90 3.58 17.33 1.56
CA LEU A 90 2.50 17.04 0.60
C LEU A 90 1.13 17.23 1.26
N ILE A 91 0.92 16.64 2.42
CA ILE A 91 -0.36 16.73 3.15
C ILE A 91 -0.71 18.19 3.47
N SER A 92 0.28 19.02 3.83
CA SER A 92 0.04 20.44 4.12
C SER A 92 -0.29 21.29 2.89
N LEU A 93 0.07 20.84 1.68
CA LEU A 93 -0.16 21.55 0.43
C LEU A 93 -1.45 21.14 -0.29
N MET A 94 -2.01 19.98 0.05
CA MET A 94 -3.22 19.47 -0.58
C MET A 94 -4.47 19.94 0.14
N GLU A 95 -5.52 20.20 -0.64
CA GLU A 95 -6.87 20.41 -0.12
C GLU A 95 -7.63 19.08 -0.12
N PHE A 96 -8.33 18.80 0.98
CA PHE A 96 -9.05 17.56 1.18
C PHE A 96 -10.52 17.83 1.52
N LYS A 97 -11.42 16.98 1.01
CA LYS A 97 -12.84 17.06 1.31
C LYS A 97 -13.13 16.57 2.75
N ASN A 98 -12.52 15.47 3.16
CA ASN A 98 -12.59 14.95 4.52
C ASN A 98 -11.23 15.07 5.20
N PRO A 99 -11.15 15.08 6.53
CA PRO A 99 -9.90 15.25 7.27
C PRO A 99 -8.82 14.24 6.88
N VAL A 100 -7.59 14.74 6.73
CA VAL A 100 -6.39 13.93 6.54
C VAL A 100 -5.36 14.34 7.59
N THR A 101 -4.93 13.37 8.39
CA THR A 101 -3.88 13.52 9.39
C THR A 101 -2.73 12.58 9.10
N ILE A 102 -1.57 12.76 9.76
CA ILE A 102 -0.42 11.86 9.63
C ILE A 102 0.14 11.51 10.99
N ILE A 103 0.51 10.25 11.15
CA ILE A 103 1.25 9.74 12.30
C ILE A 103 2.50 9.01 11.83
N ASP A 104 3.56 9.13 12.60
CA ASP A 104 4.85 8.51 12.32
C ASP A 104 4.91 7.16 13.04
N GLY A 105 5.30 6.11 12.32
CA GLY A 105 5.71 4.84 12.93
C GLY A 105 7.15 4.90 13.44
N GLU A 106 7.49 4.05 14.37
CA GLU A 106 8.85 3.91 14.87
C GLU A 106 9.80 3.51 13.74
N TYR A 107 10.91 4.22 13.58
CA TYR A 107 11.93 3.87 12.60
C TYR A 107 12.93 2.89 13.20
N ASN A 108 12.79 1.62 12.85
CA ASN A 108 13.72 0.56 13.25
C ASN A 108 14.02 -0.35 12.03
N PRO A 109 15.10 -0.10 11.27
CA PRO A 109 15.44 -0.90 10.10
C PRO A 109 15.81 -2.36 10.44
N ASN A 110 16.16 -2.67 11.70
CA ASN A 110 16.44 -4.03 12.11
C ASN A 110 15.22 -4.95 12.01
N GLU A 111 14.01 -4.41 12.13
CA GLU A 111 12.77 -5.18 11.91
C GLU A 111 12.69 -5.70 10.47
N PHE A 112 13.02 -4.85 9.51
CA PHE A 112 13.07 -5.26 8.10
C PHE A 112 14.16 -6.29 7.86
N TYR A 113 15.38 -6.07 8.34
CA TYR A 113 16.48 -7.02 8.14
C TYR A 113 16.17 -8.37 8.78
N SER A 114 15.58 -8.40 9.97
CA SER A 114 15.14 -9.62 10.63
C SER A 114 14.08 -10.36 9.82
N ALA A 115 13.09 -9.64 9.30
CA ALA A 115 11.99 -10.22 8.52
C ALA A 115 12.44 -10.83 7.18
N VAL A 116 13.53 -10.32 6.58
CA VAL A 116 14.04 -10.76 5.26
C VAL A 116 15.32 -11.59 5.34
N LYS A 117 15.74 -11.99 6.53
CA LYS A 117 16.94 -12.80 6.74
C LYS A 117 16.88 -14.09 5.93
N GLY A 118 17.96 -14.37 5.18
CA GLY A 118 18.07 -15.52 4.28
C GLY A 118 17.41 -15.31 2.90
N LEU A 119 16.86 -14.10 2.62
CA LEU A 119 16.24 -13.75 1.35
C LEU A 119 16.99 -12.61 0.63
N GLU A 120 18.25 -12.37 0.99
CA GLU A 120 19.06 -11.25 0.50
C GLU A 120 19.25 -11.30 -1.03
N ASN A 121 19.35 -12.51 -1.59
CA ASN A 121 19.58 -12.76 -3.00
C ASN A 121 18.29 -12.85 -3.84
N GLU A 122 17.12 -12.73 -3.21
CA GLU A 122 15.84 -12.71 -3.93
C GLU A 122 15.74 -11.48 -4.85
N SER A 123 15.14 -11.65 -6.02
CA SER A 123 14.87 -10.53 -6.94
C SER A 123 13.86 -9.55 -6.35
N GLU A 124 13.80 -8.33 -6.87
CA GLU A 124 12.71 -7.40 -6.55
C GLU A 124 11.37 -8.00 -7.00
N GLY A 125 10.35 -7.90 -6.14
CA GLY A 125 9.05 -8.55 -6.35
C GLY A 125 8.95 -9.98 -5.85
N GLY A 126 10.07 -10.65 -5.48
CA GLY A 126 10.11 -12.01 -4.95
C GLY A 126 9.75 -12.10 -3.46
N LYS A 127 10.13 -13.24 -2.84
CA LYS A 127 9.79 -13.57 -1.43
C LYS A 127 10.26 -12.52 -0.41
N ARG A 128 11.41 -11.87 -0.67
CA ARG A 128 11.88 -10.75 0.18
C ARG A 128 10.86 -9.61 0.22
N CYS A 129 10.32 -9.21 -0.94
CA CYS A 129 9.31 -8.15 -1.02
C CYS A 129 7.99 -8.58 -0.37
N GLU A 130 7.58 -9.84 -0.49
CA GLU A 130 6.41 -10.36 0.22
C GLU A 130 6.57 -10.22 1.74
N LYS A 131 7.71 -10.62 2.31
CA LYS A 131 7.98 -10.46 3.75
C LYS A 131 7.96 -8.99 4.17
N CYS A 132 8.52 -8.10 3.34
CA CYS A 132 8.45 -6.66 3.56
C CYS A 132 7.00 -6.12 3.59
N PHE A 133 6.15 -6.57 2.67
CA PHE A 133 4.73 -6.16 2.67
C PHE A 133 4.02 -6.68 3.92
N ARG A 134 4.23 -7.95 4.29
CA ARG A 134 3.63 -8.53 5.50
C ARG A 134 4.02 -7.76 6.75
N LEU A 135 5.30 -7.45 6.95
CA LEU A 135 5.76 -6.65 8.09
C LEU A 135 5.05 -5.30 8.16
N ARG A 136 5.02 -4.57 7.06
CA ARG A 136 4.45 -3.21 7.04
C ARG A 136 2.94 -3.22 7.23
N LEU A 137 2.24 -4.17 6.62
CA LEU A 137 0.79 -4.28 6.75
C LEU A 137 0.37 -4.84 8.11
N ASP A 138 1.15 -5.74 8.73
CA ASP A 138 0.87 -6.25 10.08
C ASP A 138 0.90 -5.12 11.12
N VAL A 139 1.94 -4.27 11.07
CA VAL A 139 2.05 -3.11 11.96
C VAL A 139 0.94 -2.09 11.65
N SER A 140 0.62 -1.86 10.38
CA SER A 140 -0.46 -0.95 9.97
C SER A 140 -1.84 -1.41 10.48
N ALA A 141 -2.13 -2.70 10.43
CA ALA A 141 -3.40 -3.23 10.92
C ALA A 141 -3.52 -3.14 12.46
N LYS A 142 -2.41 -3.36 13.19
CA LYS A 142 -2.36 -3.16 14.64
C LYS A 142 -2.66 -1.71 15.01
N GLU A 143 -2.03 -0.76 14.32
CA GLU A 143 -2.24 0.66 14.57
C GLU A 143 -3.66 1.08 14.18
N ALA A 144 -4.20 0.58 13.05
CA ALA A 144 -5.59 0.81 12.65
C ALA A 144 -6.58 0.33 13.72
N LYS A 145 -6.34 -0.86 14.30
CA LYS A 145 -7.16 -1.40 15.39
C LYS A 145 -7.10 -0.51 16.63
N LYS A 146 -5.92 -0.07 17.02
CA LYS A 146 -5.70 0.81 18.18
C LYS A 146 -6.42 2.14 18.02
N LEU A 147 -6.43 2.71 16.81
CA LEU A 147 -7.07 3.98 16.49
C LEU A 147 -8.58 3.86 16.21
N GLY A 148 -9.13 2.65 16.23
CA GLY A 148 -10.54 2.42 15.93
C GLY A 148 -10.92 2.74 14.48
N CYS A 149 -10.00 2.52 13.53
CA CYS A 149 -10.28 2.68 12.12
C CYS A 149 -11.19 1.54 11.61
N ASP A 150 -12.12 1.88 10.72
CA ASP A 150 -13.00 0.91 10.06
C ASP A 150 -12.23 0.08 9.03
N TYR A 151 -11.28 0.73 8.35
CA TYR A 151 -10.47 0.15 7.29
C TYR A 151 -8.98 0.46 7.47
N PHE A 152 -8.14 -0.38 6.87
CA PHE A 152 -6.76 -0.05 6.58
C PHE A 152 -6.39 -0.41 5.14
N ALA A 153 -5.44 0.33 4.56
CA ALA A 153 -4.97 0.18 3.19
C ALA A 153 -3.49 0.56 3.05
N THR A 154 -2.98 0.47 1.84
CA THR A 154 -1.62 0.95 1.52
C THR A 154 -1.55 1.64 0.16
N THR A 155 -0.67 2.63 0.05
CA THR A 155 -0.33 3.27 -1.22
C THR A 155 0.54 2.38 -2.14
N LEU A 156 1.01 1.23 -1.67
CA LEU A 156 1.89 0.34 -2.44
C LEU A 156 1.29 -0.14 -3.76
N THR A 157 -0.04 -0.28 -3.82
CA THR A 157 -0.73 -0.82 -5.00
C THR A 157 -0.74 0.14 -6.20
N ILE A 158 -0.28 1.40 -6.03
CA ILE A 158 -0.13 2.36 -7.14
C ILE A 158 1.09 2.08 -8.01
N SER A 159 2.13 1.44 -7.44
CA SER A 159 3.37 1.19 -8.18
C SER A 159 3.18 0.09 -9.22
N PRO A 160 3.58 0.32 -10.49
CA PRO A 160 3.54 -0.71 -11.53
C PRO A 160 4.48 -1.90 -11.23
N LEU A 161 5.51 -1.67 -10.42
CA LEU A 161 6.49 -2.70 -10.03
C LEU A 161 6.01 -3.59 -8.89
N LYS A 162 4.82 -3.34 -8.33
CA LYS A 162 4.31 -4.11 -7.19
C LYS A 162 3.06 -4.91 -7.56
N ASN A 163 3.05 -6.17 -7.12
CA ASN A 163 1.95 -7.10 -7.37
C ASN A 163 0.76 -6.76 -6.46
N SER A 164 -0.26 -6.10 -7.03
CA SER A 164 -1.47 -5.72 -6.29
C SER A 164 -2.29 -6.93 -5.83
N GLN A 165 -2.27 -8.06 -6.55
CA GLN A 165 -2.96 -9.28 -6.13
C GLN A 165 -2.36 -9.78 -4.81
N LEU A 166 -1.04 -9.93 -4.76
CA LEU A 166 -0.32 -10.38 -3.57
C LEU A 166 -0.55 -9.42 -2.38
N ILE A 167 -0.48 -8.11 -2.60
CA ILE A 167 -0.68 -7.11 -1.54
C ILE A 167 -2.10 -7.19 -0.99
N ASN A 168 -3.11 -7.35 -1.84
CA ASN A 168 -4.51 -7.46 -1.39
C ASN A 168 -4.76 -8.78 -0.64
N THR A 169 -4.18 -9.90 -1.08
CA THR A 169 -4.25 -11.17 -0.35
C THR A 169 -3.64 -11.03 1.05
N ILE A 170 -2.44 -10.46 1.16
CA ILE A 170 -1.77 -10.24 2.45
C ILE A 170 -2.59 -9.30 3.34
N GLY A 171 -3.12 -8.21 2.77
CA GLY A 171 -3.94 -7.25 3.50
C GLY A 171 -5.21 -7.88 4.07
N GLU A 172 -5.90 -8.72 3.30
CA GLU A 172 -7.10 -9.44 3.74
C GLU A 172 -6.78 -10.43 4.86
N GLU A 173 -5.75 -11.28 4.71
CA GLU A 173 -5.30 -12.21 5.75
C GLU A 173 -4.99 -11.50 7.07
N ILE A 174 -4.28 -10.37 7.00
CA ILE A 174 -3.92 -9.57 8.16
C ILE A 174 -5.15 -8.87 8.75
N GLY A 175 -6.04 -8.37 7.90
CA GLY A 175 -7.30 -7.76 8.34
C GLY A 175 -8.16 -8.72 9.17
N GLN A 176 -8.28 -9.96 8.72
CA GLN A 176 -8.96 -11.03 9.46
C GLN A 176 -8.29 -11.30 10.81
N LYS A 177 -6.95 -11.34 10.85
CA LYS A 177 -6.17 -11.56 12.07
C LYS A 177 -6.43 -10.51 13.15
N TYR A 178 -6.55 -9.23 12.78
CA TYR A 178 -6.72 -8.12 13.74
C TYR A 178 -8.16 -7.64 13.88
N GLY A 179 -9.09 -8.12 13.06
CA GLY A 179 -10.48 -7.70 13.06
C GLY A 179 -10.67 -6.25 12.57
N VAL A 180 -9.87 -5.82 11.60
CA VAL A 180 -9.99 -4.54 10.88
C VAL A 180 -10.16 -4.82 9.40
N LYS A 181 -11.10 -4.17 8.73
CA LYS A 181 -11.38 -4.42 7.31
C LYS A 181 -10.22 -3.96 6.44
N TRP A 182 -9.76 -4.82 5.54
CA TRP A 182 -8.85 -4.42 4.48
C TRP A 182 -9.60 -3.66 3.39
N LEU A 183 -9.14 -2.48 3.01
CA LEU A 183 -9.70 -1.75 1.87
C LEU A 183 -8.99 -2.21 0.59
N PHE A 184 -9.62 -3.11 -0.13
CA PHE A 184 -9.11 -3.61 -1.40
C PHE A 184 -8.86 -2.48 -2.39
N SER A 185 -7.71 -2.50 -3.08
CA SER A 185 -7.36 -1.43 -4.02
C SER A 185 -6.38 -1.89 -5.10
N ASP A 186 -6.46 -1.27 -6.26
CA ASP A 186 -5.43 -1.27 -7.28
C ASP A 186 -5.32 0.15 -7.87
N PHE A 187 -4.61 1.02 -7.15
CA PHE A 187 -4.49 2.43 -7.49
C PHE A 187 -3.76 2.72 -8.81
N LYS A 188 -3.23 1.70 -9.50
CA LYS A 188 -2.78 1.83 -10.90
C LYS A 188 -3.94 2.03 -11.87
N LYS A 189 -5.11 1.50 -11.52
CA LYS A 189 -6.34 1.65 -12.32
C LYS A 189 -6.80 3.11 -12.34
N LYS A 190 -7.74 3.43 -13.24
CA LYS A 190 -8.25 4.81 -13.45
C LYS A 190 -7.11 5.83 -13.67
N GLU A 191 -6.05 5.44 -14.37
CA GLU A 191 -4.88 6.29 -14.65
C GLU A 191 -4.15 6.80 -13.38
N GLY A 192 -4.34 6.15 -12.23
CA GLY A 192 -3.85 6.66 -10.96
C GLY A 192 -2.33 6.82 -10.89
N TYR A 193 -1.56 5.89 -11.48
CA TYR A 193 -0.11 6.06 -11.57
C TYR A 193 0.28 7.28 -12.40
N LYS A 194 -0.37 7.49 -13.54
CA LYS A 194 -0.16 8.67 -14.39
C LYS A 194 -0.54 9.97 -13.66
N ARG A 195 -1.68 9.95 -12.93
CA ARG A 195 -2.09 11.07 -12.11
C ARG A 195 -1.06 11.39 -11.02
N SER A 196 -0.48 10.38 -10.38
CA SER A 196 0.58 10.58 -9.37
C SER A 196 1.84 11.25 -9.94
N ILE A 197 2.15 11.03 -11.22
CA ILE A 197 3.26 11.74 -11.90
C ILE A 197 2.92 13.22 -12.09
N ILE A 198 1.68 13.52 -12.50
CA ILE A 198 1.20 14.89 -12.66
C ILE A 198 1.22 15.64 -11.31
N LEU A 199 0.70 15.00 -10.26
CA LEU A 199 0.68 15.57 -8.91
C LEU A 199 2.10 15.76 -8.36
N SER A 200 3.01 14.82 -8.64
CA SER A 200 4.42 14.98 -8.25
C SER A 200 5.07 16.19 -8.89
N LYS A 201 4.73 16.51 -10.14
CA LYS A 201 5.21 17.74 -10.80
C LYS A 201 4.54 18.98 -10.22
N LYS A 202 3.21 18.93 -9.98
CA LYS A 202 2.43 20.04 -9.42
C LYS A 202 2.96 20.49 -8.04
N TYR A 203 3.30 19.53 -7.19
CA TYR A 203 3.76 19.78 -5.82
C TYR A 203 5.29 19.70 -5.67
N GLU A 204 6.03 19.57 -6.79
CA GLU A 204 7.50 19.46 -6.82
C GLU A 204 8.03 18.38 -5.87
N LEU A 205 7.40 17.18 -5.91
CA LEU A 205 7.71 16.11 -4.98
C LEU A 205 9.01 15.40 -5.33
N TYR A 206 9.79 15.09 -4.31
CA TYR A 206 10.94 14.20 -4.44
C TYR A 206 10.51 12.81 -4.93
N ARG A 207 10.96 12.43 -6.12
CA ARG A 207 10.71 11.12 -6.72
C ARG A 207 11.97 10.28 -6.70
N GLN A 208 12.02 9.35 -5.77
CA GLN A 208 13.10 8.36 -5.70
C GLN A 208 12.98 7.33 -6.83
N ASN A 209 14.14 6.82 -7.27
CA ASN A 209 14.23 5.79 -8.31
C ASN A 209 14.32 4.35 -7.77
N TYR A 210 14.27 4.16 -6.44
CA TYR A 210 14.33 2.86 -5.77
C TYR A 210 13.33 2.77 -4.61
N CYS A 211 13.02 1.52 -4.19
CA CYS A 211 12.00 1.27 -3.16
C CYS A 211 12.36 1.81 -1.75
N GLY A 212 13.65 2.06 -1.48
CA GLY A 212 14.18 2.48 -0.18
C GLY A 212 15.05 1.42 0.49
N CYS A 213 14.85 0.14 0.24
CA CYS A 213 15.70 -0.90 0.81
C CYS A 213 17.07 -0.97 0.10
N ILE A 214 18.10 -1.40 0.85
CA ILE A 214 19.47 -1.52 0.35
C ILE A 214 19.57 -2.41 -0.90
N PHE A 215 18.75 -3.44 -0.99
CA PHE A 215 18.75 -4.38 -2.13
C PHE A 215 18.24 -3.72 -3.41
N SER A 216 17.17 -2.94 -3.33
CA SER A 216 16.65 -2.18 -4.46
C SER A 216 17.62 -1.07 -4.87
N LYS A 217 18.30 -0.41 -3.91
CA LYS A 217 19.33 0.60 -4.17
C LYS A 217 20.48 0.01 -4.98
N LYS A 218 21.06 -1.11 -4.50
CA LYS A 218 22.16 -1.80 -5.19
C LYS A 218 21.78 -2.25 -6.60
N ALA A 219 20.54 -2.70 -6.82
CA ALA A 219 20.07 -3.11 -8.15
C ALA A 219 20.04 -1.92 -9.13
N VAL A 220 19.58 -0.73 -8.66
CA VAL A 220 19.59 0.48 -9.49
C VAL A 220 21.02 0.95 -9.77
N GLU A 221 21.90 0.95 -8.79
CA GLU A 221 23.32 1.34 -8.94
C GLU A 221 24.04 0.45 -9.95
N LYS A 222 23.78 -0.86 -9.94
CA LYS A 222 24.33 -1.80 -10.91
C LYS A 222 23.86 -1.50 -12.34
N ASN A 223 22.56 -1.24 -12.54
CA ASN A 223 21.99 -0.94 -13.85
C ASN A 223 22.45 0.40 -14.45
N ILE A 224 22.97 1.32 -13.62
CA ILE A 224 23.54 2.61 -14.08
C ILE A 224 25.01 2.43 -14.49
N ALA A 225 25.69 1.45 -13.93
CA ALA A 225 27.12 1.18 -14.19
C ALA A 225 27.36 0.28 -15.42
N GLU A 226 26.35 -0.41 -15.92
CA GLU A 226 26.32 -1.16 -17.17
C GLU A 226 25.86 -0.28 -18.35
#